data_d5a7a74b1d54b3789cdf18a699ab9172
#
_entry.id   d5a7a74b1d54b3789cdf18a699ab9172
#
_cell.length_a   1.000
_cell.length_b   1.000
_cell.length_c   1.000
_cell.angle_alpha   90.00
_cell.angle_beta   90.00
_cell.angle_gamma   90.00
#
_symmetry.space_group_name_H-M   'P 1'
#
loop_
_entity.id
_entity.type
_entity.pdbx_description
1 polymer ?
#
loop_
_entity_poly.entity_id
_entity_poly.type
_entity_poly.pdbx_seq_one_letter_code
_entity_poly.pdbx_strand_id
1 'polypeptide(L)'
;LEAHPLAEEIRNQVVVKRGPLVYCLESMDIANGEKIDVLALKDLILLGSHNVENVLAAVGISYYMGVPVNVIRDVAVSFKAVEHRIEYVKTVAGVDYYNDSKGTNPDAAIKGIQAMVKPTYLIGGGYDKGSTYDEWIDAFDGKVRCLVLIGQTAKKIAETAKKHGFHNIVFEDDLLGAVKYCHENAKDGEAVLLSPACASWGMFDNYEQRGRMFKEYVRDFKE
;
A
#
# COMPACT_ATOMS: atom_id res chain seq x y z
N LEU A 1 28.25 -4.70 -7.21
CA LEU A 1 27.71 -5.91 -6.56
C LEU A 1 27.16 -6.79 -7.67
N GLU A 2 27.92 -7.75 -8.13
CA GLU A 2 27.47 -8.76 -9.07
C GLU A 2 26.37 -9.58 -8.42
N ALA A 3 25.24 -9.72 -9.12
CA ALA A 3 24.11 -10.49 -8.65
C ALA A 3 24.55 -11.96 -8.45
N HIS A 4 24.31 -12.51 -7.27
CA HIS A 4 24.65 -13.89 -6.96
C HIS A 4 23.93 -14.82 -7.96
N PRO A 5 24.59 -15.83 -8.59
CA PRO A 5 23.97 -16.71 -9.59
C PRO A 5 22.64 -17.33 -9.15
N LEU A 6 22.50 -17.66 -7.88
CA LEU A 6 21.23 -18.12 -7.25
C LEU A 6 20.07 -17.11 -7.38
N ALA A 7 20.35 -15.79 -7.40
CA ALA A 7 19.29 -14.79 -7.51
C ALA A 7 18.69 -14.72 -8.91
N GLU A 8 19.46 -15.03 -9.93
CA GLU A 8 19.00 -15.09 -11.33
C GLU A 8 18.22 -16.38 -11.61
N GLU A 9 18.65 -17.48 -11.01
CA GLU A 9 17.99 -18.79 -11.07
C GLU A 9 16.64 -18.77 -10.36
N ILE A 10 16.51 -18.11 -9.20
CA ILE A 10 15.25 -17.91 -8.48
C ILE A 10 14.29 -17.01 -9.27
N ARG A 11 14.77 -15.94 -9.95
CA ARG A 11 13.94 -15.08 -10.80
C ARG A 11 13.26 -15.81 -11.94
N ASN A 12 13.93 -16.80 -12.52
CA ASN A 12 13.43 -17.54 -13.68
C ASN A 12 12.43 -18.64 -13.31
N GLN A 13 12.22 -18.92 -12.03
CA GLN A 13 11.47 -20.08 -11.57
C GLN A 13 10.15 -19.76 -10.84
N VAL A 14 9.94 -18.50 -10.47
CA VAL A 14 8.66 -18.05 -9.93
C VAL A 14 7.78 -17.57 -11.08
N VAL A 15 7.05 -18.48 -11.72
CA VAL A 15 6.17 -18.16 -12.84
C VAL A 15 4.83 -17.69 -12.32
N VAL A 16 4.58 -16.37 -12.42
CA VAL A 16 3.23 -15.81 -12.31
C VAL A 16 2.55 -15.94 -13.67
N LYS A 17 1.73 -16.97 -13.90
CA LYS A 17 0.88 -17.02 -15.09
C LYS A 17 -0.27 -16.03 -14.95
N ARG A 18 -0.26 -15.00 -15.80
CA ARG A 18 -1.41 -14.11 -16.01
C ARG A 18 -2.45 -14.82 -16.88
N GLY A 19 -3.46 -15.42 -16.23
CA GLY A 19 -4.69 -15.84 -16.90
C GLY A 19 -5.86 -15.01 -16.38
N PRO A 20 -7.02 -14.98 -17.07
CA PRO A 20 -8.14 -14.21 -16.60
C PRO A 20 -8.63 -14.79 -15.25
N LEU A 21 -8.35 -14.08 -14.17
CA LEU A 21 -8.96 -14.19 -12.83
C LEU A 21 -8.43 -15.20 -11.80
N VAL A 22 -7.39 -15.99 -12.05
CA VAL A 22 -6.79 -16.82 -10.99
C VAL A 22 -5.27 -16.79 -11.13
N TYR A 23 -4.61 -16.13 -10.18
CA TYR A 23 -3.17 -16.24 -10.05
C TYR A 23 -2.88 -17.38 -9.06
N CYS A 24 -2.33 -18.49 -9.57
CA CYS A 24 -1.79 -19.56 -8.72
C CYS A 24 -0.31 -19.27 -8.47
N LEU A 25 0.11 -19.34 -7.22
CA LEU A 25 1.51 -19.41 -6.85
C LEU A 25 1.99 -20.84 -7.14
N GLU A 26 2.51 -21.06 -8.35
CA GLU A 26 3.19 -22.30 -8.71
C GLU A 26 4.66 -22.15 -8.32
N SER A 27 5.16 -22.88 -7.36
CA SER A 27 6.59 -23.06 -7.19
C SER A 27 7.04 -24.31 -7.95
N MET A 28 8.14 -24.21 -8.71
CA MET A 28 8.76 -25.37 -9.33
C MET A 28 9.85 -25.89 -8.40
N ASP A 29 9.81 -27.17 -8.09
CA ASP A 29 11.00 -27.84 -7.55
C ASP A 29 12.04 -27.98 -8.67
N ILE A 30 13.14 -27.23 -8.54
CA ILE A 30 14.21 -27.18 -9.55
C ILE A 30 14.85 -28.54 -9.75
N ALA A 31 14.93 -29.35 -8.70
CA ALA A 31 15.60 -30.65 -8.72
C ALA A 31 14.82 -31.68 -9.54
N ASN A 32 13.48 -31.61 -9.54
CA ASN A 32 12.62 -32.66 -10.11
C ASN A 32 11.68 -32.16 -11.21
N GLY A 33 11.60 -30.83 -11.46
CA GLY A 33 10.67 -30.23 -12.44
C GLY A 33 9.20 -30.37 -12.03
N GLU A 34 8.92 -30.67 -10.75
CA GLU A 34 7.59 -30.81 -10.20
C GLU A 34 6.97 -29.45 -9.92
N LYS A 35 5.70 -29.28 -10.31
CA LYS A 35 4.93 -28.07 -10.03
C LYS A 35 4.11 -28.28 -8.77
N ILE A 36 4.24 -27.38 -7.83
CA ILE A 36 3.50 -27.41 -6.55
C ILE A 36 2.61 -26.17 -6.46
N ASP A 37 1.30 -26.41 -6.41
CA ASP A 37 0.31 -25.37 -6.15
C ASP A 37 0.31 -25.02 -4.66
N VAL A 38 0.70 -23.79 -4.32
CA VAL A 38 0.76 -23.33 -2.93
C VAL A 38 -0.55 -22.66 -2.51
N LEU A 39 -0.97 -21.62 -3.21
CA LEU A 39 -2.21 -20.90 -2.91
C LEU A 39 -2.70 -20.08 -4.13
N ALA A 40 -3.99 -19.73 -4.15
CA ALA A 40 -4.52 -18.80 -5.13
C ALA A 40 -4.40 -17.35 -4.63
N LEU A 41 -4.04 -16.40 -5.54
CA LEU A 41 -3.88 -14.98 -5.15
C LEU A 41 -5.14 -14.35 -4.55
N LYS A 42 -6.33 -14.81 -4.98
CA LYS A 42 -7.62 -14.37 -4.43
C LYS A 42 -7.80 -14.69 -2.94
N ASP A 43 -7.01 -15.65 -2.41
CA ASP A 43 -7.06 -16.06 -1.02
C ASP A 43 -6.15 -15.20 -0.12
N LEU A 44 -5.32 -14.32 -0.74
CA LEU A 44 -4.49 -13.39 0.02
C LEU A 44 -5.31 -12.20 0.51
N ILE A 45 -5.15 -11.86 1.78
CA ILE A 45 -5.74 -10.66 2.40
C ILE A 45 -4.95 -9.41 2.01
N LEU A 46 -3.67 -9.57 1.65
CA LEU A 46 -2.76 -8.48 1.33
C LEU A 46 -3.09 -7.82 0.00
N LEU A 47 -3.13 -6.48 -0.02
CA LEU A 47 -3.36 -5.69 -1.21
C LEU A 47 -2.04 -5.31 -1.91
N GLY A 48 -2.10 -5.22 -3.25
CA GLY A 48 -1.03 -4.71 -4.10
C GLY A 48 -0.05 -5.76 -4.63
N SER A 49 0.42 -5.56 -5.86
CA SER A 49 1.33 -6.49 -6.55
C SER A 49 2.66 -6.70 -5.81
N HIS A 50 3.18 -5.65 -5.16
CA HIS A 50 4.40 -5.75 -4.36
C HIS A 50 4.27 -6.70 -3.16
N ASN A 51 3.07 -6.83 -2.57
CA ASN A 51 2.83 -7.82 -1.52
C ASN A 51 2.75 -9.24 -2.09
N VAL A 52 2.24 -9.41 -3.30
CA VAL A 52 2.33 -10.69 -4.01
C VAL A 52 3.78 -11.11 -4.22
N GLU A 53 4.65 -10.18 -4.64
CA GLU A 53 6.10 -10.43 -4.79
C GLU A 53 6.74 -10.82 -3.44
N ASN A 54 6.37 -10.13 -2.35
CA ASN A 54 6.85 -10.47 -1.00
C ASN A 54 6.39 -11.87 -0.56
N VAL A 55 5.13 -12.23 -0.83
CA VAL A 55 4.60 -13.57 -0.53
C VAL A 55 5.30 -14.63 -1.36
N LEU A 56 5.52 -14.38 -2.67
CA LEU A 56 6.26 -15.26 -3.55
C LEU A 56 7.67 -15.55 -3.01
N ALA A 57 8.40 -14.50 -2.60
CA ALA A 57 9.73 -14.65 -2.00
C ALA A 57 9.69 -15.46 -0.71
N ALA A 58 8.73 -15.16 0.18
CA ALA A 58 8.56 -15.87 1.44
C ALA A 58 8.22 -17.34 1.24
N VAL A 59 7.30 -17.66 0.31
CA VAL A 59 6.92 -19.02 -0.07
C VAL A 59 8.14 -19.80 -0.58
N GLY A 60 8.90 -19.21 -1.53
CA GLY A 60 10.08 -19.85 -2.11
C GLY A 60 11.13 -20.19 -1.04
N ILE A 61 11.49 -19.20 -0.20
CA ILE A 61 12.46 -19.40 0.89
C ILE A 61 11.97 -20.48 1.86
N SER A 62 10.73 -20.41 2.31
CA SER A 62 10.17 -21.36 3.29
C SER A 62 10.13 -22.80 2.73
N TYR A 63 9.76 -22.94 1.46
CA TYR A 63 9.75 -24.24 0.78
C TYR A 63 11.15 -24.87 0.73
N TYR A 64 12.16 -24.11 0.30
CA TYR A 64 13.55 -24.58 0.26
C TYR A 64 14.15 -24.86 1.64
N MET A 65 13.62 -24.25 2.69
CA MET A 65 13.96 -24.56 4.08
C MET A 65 13.26 -25.83 4.61
N GLY A 66 12.43 -26.48 3.79
CA GLY A 66 11.74 -27.72 4.15
C GLY A 66 10.45 -27.51 4.95
N VAL A 67 9.88 -26.31 4.96
CA VAL A 67 8.58 -26.07 5.60
C VAL A 67 7.47 -26.76 4.78
N PRO A 68 6.57 -27.55 5.39
CA PRO A 68 5.47 -28.20 4.66
C PRO A 68 4.57 -27.19 3.94
N VAL A 69 4.16 -27.50 2.70
CA VAL A 69 3.37 -26.60 1.83
C VAL A 69 2.04 -26.17 2.47
N ASN A 70 1.37 -27.07 3.18
CA ASN A 70 0.14 -26.73 3.91
C ASN A 70 0.38 -25.66 4.98
N VAL A 71 1.50 -25.72 5.71
CA VAL A 71 1.87 -24.71 6.72
C VAL A 71 2.18 -23.37 6.03
N ILE A 72 2.93 -23.39 4.93
CA ILE A 72 3.21 -22.17 4.13
C ILE A 72 1.90 -21.53 3.69
N ARG A 73 0.97 -22.31 3.15
CA ARG A 73 -0.35 -21.86 2.71
C ARG A 73 -1.13 -21.22 3.85
N ASP A 74 -1.29 -21.92 4.96
CA ASP A 74 -2.08 -21.49 6.12
C ASP A 74 -1.57 -20.15 6.68
N VAL A 75 -0.24 -20.00 6.75
CA VAL A 75 0.38 -18.73 7.16
C VAL A 75 0.13 -17.64 6.13
N ALA A 76 0.36 -17.91 4.85
CA ALA A 76 0.24 -16.90 3.80
C ALA A 76 -1.19 -16.35 3.66
N VAL A 77 -2.22 -17.20 3.73
CA VAL A 77 -3.63 -16.78 3.62
C VAL A 77 -4.16 -16.10 4.89
N SER A 78 -3.55 -16.38 6.04
CA SER A 78 -3.92 -15.75 7.31
C SER A 78 -3.11 -14.51 7.65
N PHE A 79 -2.03 -14.23 6.90
CA PHE A 79 -1.13 -13.14 7.17
C PHE A 79 -1.79 -11.80 6.85
N LYS A 80 -1.94 -10.97 7.89
CA LYS A 80 -2.46 -9.60 7.78
C LYS A 80 -1.34 -8.64 7.37
N ALA A 81 -1.72 -7.50 6.80
CA ALA A 81 -0.75 -6.44 6.49
C ALA A 81 0.06 -6.06 7.74
N VAL A 82 1.34 -5.72 7.51
CA VAL A 82 2.19 -5.13 8.55
C VAL A 82 1.58 -3.80 8.97
N GLU A 83 1.51 -3.54 10.26
CA GLU A 83 0.97 -2.31 10.82
C GLU A 83 1.56 -1.07 10.12
N HIS A 84 0.72 -0.11 9.79
CA HIS A 84 1.05 1.12 9.05
C HIS A 84 1.50 0.94 7.58
N ARG A 85 1.33 -0.25 6.98
CA ARG A 85 1.64 -0.49 5.57
C ARG A 85 0.39 -1.00 4.84
N ILE A 86 -0.33 -0.08 4.21
CA ILE A 86 -1.62 -0.33 3.52
C ILE A 86 -2.56 -1.18 4.40
N GLU A 87 -2.49 -0.93 5.69
CA GLU A 87 -3.26 -1.63 6.71
C GLU A 87 -4.74 -1.23 6.61
N TYR A 88 -5.62 -2.20 6.38
CA TYR A 88 -7.06 -1.95 6.49
C TYR A 88 -7.44 -1.65 7.94
N VAL A 89 -8.16 -0.56 8.17
CA VAL A 89 -8.54 -0.09 9.51
C VAL A 89 -9.99 -0.43 9.82
N LYS A 90 -10.91 0.07 8.99
CA LYS A 90 -12.36 -0.07 9.19
C LYS A 90 -13.10 0.37 7.91
N THR A 91 -14.31 -0.14 7.73
CA THR A 91 -15.29 0.46 6.80
C THR A 91 -16.29 1.28 7.63
N VAL A 92 -16.57 2.51 7.20
CA VAL A 92 -17.57 3.40 7.82
C VAL A 92 -18.47 3.92 6.71
N ALA A 93 -19.78 3.72 6.82
CA ALA A 93 -20.77 4.13 5.81
C ALA A 93 -20.38 3.71 4.38
N GLY A 94 -19.83 2.49 4.21
CA GLY A 94 -19.39 1.96 2.92
C GLY A 94 -18.05 2.47 2.41
N VAL A 95 -17.37 3.38 3.12
CA VAL A 95 -16.03 3.90 2.82
C VAL A 95 -14.97 3.08 3.54
N ASP A 96 -13.97 2.57 2.80
CA ASP A 96 -12.86 1.80 3.37
C ASP A 96 -11.69 2.72 3.76
N TYR A 97 -11.16 2.55 4.97
CA TYR A 97 -10.03 3.33 5.47
C TYR A 97 -8.77 2.48 5.54
N TYR A 98 -7.68 3.00 4.95
CA TYR A 98 -6.36 2.34 4.90
C TYR A 98 -5.27 3.21 5.48
N ASN A 99 -4.43 2.60 6.33
CA ASN A 99 -3.29 3.24 6.97
C ASN A 99 -1.99 2.80 6.31
N ASP A 100 -1.38 3.68 5.53
CA ASP A 100 -0.04 3.53 4.96
C ASP A 100 0.89 4.62 5.47
N SER A 101 0.83 4.91 6.77
CA SER A 101 1.68 5.93 7.39
C SER A 101 3.18 5.67 7.22
N LYS A 102 3.59 4.43 6.93
CA LYS A 102 4.97 4.05 6.59
C LYS A 102 5.39 4.52 5.19
N GLY A 103 4.48 4.99 4.35
CA GLY A 103 4.75 5.66 3.08
C GLY A 103 5.41 7.04 3.28
N THR A 104 6.63 7.07 3.84
CA THR A 104 7.35 8.28 4.26
C THR A 104 8.19 8.93 3.16
N ASN A 105 8.06 8.47 1.94
CA ASN A 105 8.67 9.00 0.73
C ASN A 105 7.80 8.70 -0.50
N PRO A 106 8.03 9.39 -1.64
CA PRO A 106 7.21 9.21 -2.86
C PRO A 106 7.17 7.78 -3.37
N ASP A 107 8.30 7.07 -3.43
CA ASP A 107 8.37 5.69 -3.95
C ASP A 107 7.47 4.72 -3.17
N ALA A 108 7.49 4.83 -1.85
CA ALA A 108 6.64 4.02 -0.98
C ALA A 108 5.15 4.38 -1.18
N ALA A 109 4.83 5.68 -1.27
CA ALA A 109 3.46 6.14 -1.43
C ALA A 109 2.88 5.81 -2.82
N ILE A 110 3.70 5.73 -3.87
CA ILE A 110 3.30 5.20 -5.19
C ILE A 110 2.74 3.79 -5.05
N LYS A 111 3.41 2.91 -4.28
CA LYS A 111 2.92 1.55 -4.03
C LYS A 111 1.59 1.53 -3.28
N GLY A 112 1.41 2.47 -2.33
CA GLY A 112 0.14 2.67 -1.64
C GLY A 112 -1.01 2.95 -2.61
N ILE A 113 -0.84 3.93 -3.50
CA ILE A 113 -1.86 4.30 -4.51
C ILE A 113 -2.10 3.17 -5.49
N GLN A 114 -1.05 2.53 -5.99
CA GLN A 114 -1.16 1.41 -6.94
C GLN A 114 -1.96 0.25 -6.38
N ALA A 115 -1.92 0.02 -5.06
CA ALA A 115 -2.69 -1.02 -4.40
C ALA A 115 -4.19 -0.71 -4.26
N MET A 116 -4.59 0.54 -4.42
CA MET A 116 -6.02 0.91 -4.31
C MET A 116 -6.79 0.46 -5.54
N VAL A 117 -7.98 -0.11 -5.28
CA VAL A 117 -8.91 -0.60 -6.30
C VAL A 117 -10.19 0.24 -6.38
N LYS A 118 -10.45 1.06 -5.34
CA LYS A 118 -11.59 1.98 -5.26
C LYS A 118 -11.14 3.41 -5.53
N PRO A 119 -12.02 4.32 -5.99
CA PRO A 119 -11.73 5.75 -6.01
C PRO A 119 -11.34 6.23 -4.62
N THR A 120 -10.22 6.95 -4.50
CA THR A 120 -9.54 7.15 -3.21
C THR A 120 -9.37 8.64 -2.86
N TYR A 121 -9.74 9.01 -1.65
CA TYR A 121 -9.30 10.22 -0.98
C TYR A 121 -7.92 9.97 -0.38
N LEU A 122 -6.92 10.72 -0.82
CA LEU A 122 -5.52 10.52 -0.46
C LEU A 122 -5.07 11.61 0.52
N ILE A 123 -4.68 11.21 1.74
CA ILE A 123 -4.08 12.13 2.72
C ILE A 123 -2.57 12.09 2.52
N GLY A 124 -2.00 13.24 2.14
CA GLY A 124 -0.59 13.42 1.83
C GLY A 124 0.06 14.59 2.55
N GLY A 125 1.40 14.64 2.49
CA GLY A 125 2.18 15.73 3.06
C GLY A 125 2.80 15.43 4.43
N GLY A 126 3.59 16.38 4.91
CA GLY A 126 4.37 16.26 6.15
C GLY A 126 5.66 17.07 6.08
N TYR A 127 6.78 16.51 6.58
CA TYR A 127 8.09 17.15 6.61
C TYR A 127 8.81 17.04 5.25
N ASP A 128 9.45 18.14 4.80
CA ASP A 128 10.19 18.18 3.53
C ASP A 128 11.62 17.63 3.69
N LYS A 129 11.89 16.51 3.05
CA LYS A 129 13.24 15.93 2.90
C LYS A 129 13.91 16.30 1.55
N GLY A 130 13.37 17.28 0.83
CA GLY A 130 13.85 17.67 -0.49
C GLY A 130 13.38 16.76 -1.63
N SER A 131 12.36 15.94 -1.40
CA SER A 131 11.81 15.05 -2.44
C SER A 131 11.09 15.83 -3.55
N THR A 132 11.04 15.26 -4.75
CA THR A 132 10.13 15.64 -5.84
C THR A 132 8.89 14.76 -5.78
N TYR A 133 7.77 15.21 -6.33
CA TYR A 133 6.48 14.51 -6.23
C TYR A 133 5.86 14.20 -7.59
N ASP A 134 6.59 14.46 -8.69
CA ASP A 134 6.11 14.32 -10.06
C ASP A 134 5.64 12.88 -10.33
N GLU A 135 6.48 11.87 -10.09
CA GLU A 135 6.15 10.47 -10.29
C GLU A 135 5.02 9.98 -9.37
N TRP A 136 4.95 10.55 -8.16
CA TRP A 136 3.86 10.21 -7.23
C TRP A 136 2.52 10.73 -7.71
N ILE A 137 2.47 11.94 -8.27
CA ILE A 137 1.25 12.51 -8.87
C ILE A 137 0.87 11.74 -10.14
N ASP A 138 1.83 11.39 -10.99
CA ASP A 138 1.57 10.58 -12.19
C ASP A 138 0.98 9.21 -11.86
N ALA A 139 1.38 8.63 -10.72
CA ALA A 139 0.84 7.35 -10.24
C ALA A 139 -0.62 7.41 -9.78
N PHE A 140 -1.25 8.59 -9.73
CA PHE A 140 -2.67 8.70 -9.38
C PHE A 140 -3.58 7.98 -10.39
N ASP A 141 -3.24 8.01 -11.67
CA ASP A 141 -3.85 7.20 -12.74
C ASP A 141 -5.39 7.11 -12.65
N GLY A 142 -6.04 8.24 -12.38
CA GLY A 142 -7.50 8.34 -12.20
C GLY A 142 -8.06 7.74 -10.91
N LYS A 143 -7.26 7.11 -10.08
CA LYS A 143 -7.69 6.48 -8.81
C LYS A 143 -7.92 7.51 -7.70
N VAL A 144 -7.14 8.59 -7.65
CA VAL A 144 -7.26 9.62 -6.61
C VAL A 144 -8.39 10.58 -6.95
N ARG A 145 -9.41 10.63 -6.10
CA ARG A 145 -10.56 11.53 -6.22
C ARG A 145 -10.27 12.90 -5.66
N CYS A 146 -9.57 12.94 -4.54
CA CYS A 146 -9.20 14.16 -3.85
C CYS A 146 -7.87 13.96 -3.12
N LEU A 147 -7.00 14.97 -3.20
CA LEU A 147 -5.74 15.02 -2.49
C LEU A 147 -5.88 15.98 -1.30
N VAL A 148 -5.87 15.44 -0.09
CA VAL A 148 -5.96 16.21 1.16
C VAL A 148 -4.56 16.37 1.74
N LEU A 149 -4.08 17.59 1.81
CA LEU A 149 -2.69 17.90 2.13
C LEU A 149 -2.53 18.55 3.50
N ILE A 150 -1.55 18.06 4.25
CA ILE A 150 -1.16 18.57 5.56
C ILE A 150 0.33 18.88 5.63
N GLY A 151 0.72 19.73 6.57
CA GLY A 151 2.12 19.96 6.94
C GLY A 151 2.92 20.80 5.94
N GLN A 152 4.24 20.79 6.14
CA GLN A 152 5.20 21.69 5.49
C GLN A 152 5.20 21.57 3.96
N THR A 153 5.04 20.36 3.43
CA THR A 153 5.14 20.06 2.00
C THR A 153 3.85 20.35 1.22
N ALA A 154 2.75 20.66 1.90
CA ALA A 154 1.42 20.79 1.30
C ALA A 154 1.39 21.70 0.06
N LYS A 155 1.96 22.90 0.15
CA LYS A 155 2.01 23.86 -0.98
C LYS A 155 2.83 23.32 -2.16
N LYS A 156 4.01 22.76 -1.89
CA LYS A 156 4.91 22.17 -2.89
C LYS A 156 4.24 21.04 -3.65
N ILE A 157 3.57 20.14 -2.92
CA ILE A 157 2.83 19.01 -3.52
C ILE A 157 1.67 19.54 -4.38
N ALA A 158 0.90 20.51 -3.87
CA ALA A 158 -0.22 21.08 -4.61
C ALA A 158 0.21 21.77 -5.90
N GLU A 159 1.34 22.47 -5.90
CA GLU A 159 1.91 23.08 -7.10
C GLU A 159 2.32 22.02 -8.13
N THR A 160 2.97 20.95 -7.69
CA THR A 160 3.32 19.80 -8.55
C THR A 160 2.06 19.15 -9.11
N ALA A 161 1.06 18.87 -8.27
CA ALA A 161 -0.19 18.24 -8.69
C ALA A 161 -0.91 19.08 -9.77
N LYS A 162 -0.98 20.41 -9.60
CA LYS A 162 -1.57 21.30 -10.58
C LYS A 162 -0.81 21.32 -11.93
N LYS A 163 0.52 21.25 -11.90
CA LYS A 163 1.35 21.15 -13.12
C LYS A 163 1.06 19.86 -13.90
N HIS A 164 0.74 18.78 -13.20
CA HIS A 164 0.34 17.49 -13.78
C HIS A 164 -1.17 17.38 -14.04
N GLY A 165 -1.93 18.49 -13.95
CA GLY A 165 -3.35 18.54 -14.28
C GLY A 165 -4.29 18.04 -13.19
N PHE A 166 -3.79 17.77 -11.98
CA PHE A 166 -4.63 17.38 -10.86
C PHE A 166 -5.01 18.58 -10.01
N HIS A 167 -6.32 18.89 -9.92
CA HIS A 167 -6.83 20.14 -9.32
C HIS A 167 -7.72 19.93 -8.10
N ASN A 168 -8.18 18.71 -7.81
CA ASN A 168 -9.03 18.43 -6.65
C ASN A 168 -8.18 18.28 -5.39
N ILE A 169 -7.79 19.44 -4.82
CA ILE A 169 -6.83 19.54 -3.72
C ILE A 169 -7.45 20.33 -2.58
N VAL A 170 -7.31 19.79 -1.37
CA VAL A 170 -7.76 20.42 -0.12
C VAL A 170 -6.58 20.54 0.81
N PHE A 171 -6.54 21.60 1.59
CA PHE A 171 -5.53 21.85 2.62
C PHE A 171 -6.19 21.78 3.99
N GLU A 172 -5.58 21.02 4.87
CA GLU A 172 -5.99 20.91 6.25
C GLU A 172 -4.82 21.23 7.20
N ASP A 173 -5.13 21.74 8.38
CA ASP A 173 -4.12 22.16 9.34
C ASP A 173 -3.41 20.97 9.97
N ASP A 174 -4.14 19.87 10.18
CA ASP A 174 -3.64 18.67 10.85
C ASP A 174 -4.29 17.37 10.32
N LEU A 175 -3.85 16.25 10.88
CA LEU A 175 -4.35 14.93 10.50
C LEU A 175 -5.83 14.74 10.87
N LEU A 176 -6.29 15.30 11.98
CA LEU A 176 -7.69 15.19 12.39
C LEU A 176 -8.62 15.90 11.41
N GLY A 177 -8.25 17.12 10.99
CA GLY A 177 -8.95 17.87 9.96
C GLY A 177 -9.02 17.08 8.65
N ALA A 178 -7.88 16.56 8.20
CA ALA A 178 -7.81 15.76 6.98
C ALA A 178 -8.70 14.51 7.03
N VAL A 179 -8.70 13.79 8.15
CA VAL A 179 -9.54 12.58 8.33
C VAL A 179 -11.02 12.94 8.39
N LYS A 180 -11.40 14.03 9.08
CA LYS A 180 -12.79 14.53 9.12
C LYS A 180 -13.26 14.96 7.73
N TYR A 181 -12.44 15.74 7.00
CA TYR A 181 -12.79 16.14 5.64
C TYR A 181 -13.05 14.92 4.75
N CYS A 182 -12.18 13.90 4.80
CA CYS A 182 -12.40 12.67 4.04
C CYS A 182 -13.71 11.97 4.45
N HIS A 183 -13.99 11.89 5.75
CA HIS A 183 -15.20 11.25 6.27
C HIS A 183 -16.49 11.94 5.79
N GLU A 184 -16.48 13.28 5.75
CA GLU A 184 -17.65 14.08 5.36
C GLU A 184 -17.91 14.06 3.84
N ASN A 185 -16.88 13.81 3.03
CA ASN A 185 -16.95 13.98 1.58
C ASN A 185 -16.85 12.67 0.79
N ALA A 186 -16.21 11.63 1.33
CA ALA A 186 -16.13 10.32 0.68
C ALA A 186 -17.48 9.61 0.73
N LYS A 187 -17.79 8.82 -0.31
CA LYS A 187 -19.07 8.14 -0.50
C LYS A 187 -18.91 6.63 -0.45
N ASP A 188 -20.03 5.94 -0.25
CA ASP A 188 -20.10 4.49 -0.37
C ASP A 188 -19.41 4.00 -1.66
N GLY A 189 -18.59 2.97 -1.53
CA GLY A 189 -17.76 2.43 -2.62
C GLY A 189 -16.42 3.13 -2.84
N GLU A 190 -16.10 4.19 -2.09
CA GLU A 190 -14.80 4.88 -2.13
C GLU A 190 -13.87 4.43 -0.99
N ALA A 191 -12.63 4.91 -1.01
CA ALA A 191 -11.63 4.65 0.01
C ALA A 191 -10.96 5.93 0.52
N VAL A 192 -10.44 5.88 1.73
CA VAL A 192 -9.55 6.89 2.31
C VAL A 192 -8.20 6.23 2.60
N LEU A 193 -7.14 6.77 2.04
CA LEU A 193 -5.78 6.27 2.21
C LEU A 193 -4.90 7.35 2.87
N LEU A 194 -4.35 7.05 4.05
CA LEU A 194 -3.22 7.79 4.58
C LEU A 194 -1.93 7.23 3.97
N SER A 195 -1.37 7.88 2.93
CA SER A 195 -0.07 7.54 2.33
C SER A 195 0.70 8.82 2.02
N PRO A 196 1.41 9.36 3.03
CA PRO A 196 1.81 10.76 3.07
C PRO A 196 2.86 11.18 2.06
N ALA A 197 3.63 10.29 1.46
CA ALA A 197 4.83 10.55 0.65
C ALA A 197 5.91 11.39 1.37
N CYS A 198 5.73 11.67 2.66
CA CYS A 198 6.56 12.55 3.46
C CYS A 198 6.84 11.97 4.85
N ALA A 199 7.98 12.37 5.44
CA ALA A 199 8.27 12.06 6.83
C ALA A 199 7.23 12.70 7.77
N SER A 200 7.09 12.12 8.96
CA SER A 200 6.15 12.58 9.98
C SER A 200 6.70 13.68 10.88
N TRP A 201 7.99 13.97 10.78
CA TRP A 201 8.70 14.89 11.68
C TRP A 201 8.07 16.29 11.71
N GLY A 202 8.17 16.94 12.87
CA GLY A 202 7.63 18.28 13.07
C GLY A 202 6.12 18.33 13.37
N MET A 203 5.36 17.30 13.00
CA MET A 203 3.96 17.14 13.35
C MET A 203 3.72 15.95 14.28
N PHE A 204 4.58 14.92 14.21
CA PHE A 204 4.49 13.68 14.99
C PHE A 204 5.89 13.22 15.38
N ASP A 205 6.00 12.44 16.46
CA ASP A 205 7.27 11.86 16.93
C ASP A 205 7.86 10.89 15.87
N ASN A 206 6.99 10.11 15.25
CA ASN A 206 7.36 9.12 14.23
C ASN A 206 6.15 8.75 13.36
N TYR A 207 6.35 7.92 12.33
CA TYR A 207 5.27 7.48 11.45
C TYR A 207 4.28 6.53 12.16
N GLU A 208 4.73 5.81 13.18
CA GLU A 208 3.88 4.93 14.00
C GLU A 208 2.86 5.75 14.78
N GLN A 209 3.27 6.86 15.40
CA GLN A 209 2.35 7.76 16.09
C GLN A 209 1.31 8.32 15.12
N ARG A 210 1.75 8.84 13.95
CA ARG A 210 0.83 9.32 12.91
C ARG A 210 -0.18 8.26 12.49
N GLY A 211 0.28 7.03 12.29
CA GLY A 211 -0.59 5.91 11.90
C GLY A 211 -1.55 5.48 13.01
N ARG A 212 -1.11 5.48 14.28
CA ARG A 212 -2.01 5.19 15.42
C ARG A 212 -3.09 6.25 15.56
N MET A 213 -2.72 7.53 15.50
CA MET A 213 -3.69 8.64 15.57
C MET A 213 -4.71 8.56 14.43
N PHE A 214 -4.28 8.26 13.20
CA PHE A 214 -5.21 8.03 12.09
C PHE A 214 -6.21 6.91 12.41
N LYS A 215 -5.74 5.77 12.93
CA LYS A 215 -6.61 4.64 13.28
C LYS A 215 -7.58 5.00 14.41
N GLU A 216 -7.14 5.75 15.40
CA GLU A 216 -7.97 6.22 16.49
C GLU A 216 -9.09 7.13 15.97
N TYR A 217 -8.77 8.14 15.17
CA TYR A 217 -9.77 9.04 14.57
C TYR A 217 -10.80 8.30 13.71
N VAL A 218 -10.36 7.33 12.90
CA VAL A 218 -11.25 6.52 12.07
C VAL A 218 -12.17 5.63 12.92
N ARG A 219 -11.66 5.05 14.02
CA ARG A 219 -12.43 4.17 14.90
C ARG A 219 -13.52 4.91 15.66
N ASP A 220 -13.32 6.20 15.93
CA ASP A 220 -14.28 7.05 16.63
C ASP A 220 -15.51 7.40 15.78
N PHE A 221 -15.44 7.24 14.44
CA PHE A 221 -16.59 7.41 13.57
C PHE A 221 -17.64 6.34 13.83
N LYS A 222 -18.88 6.79 14.03
CA LYS A 222 -20.06 5.93 14.16
C LYS A 222 -20.56 5.55 12.77
N GLU A 223 -21.11 4.35 12.66
CA GLU A 223 -21.79 3.88 11.46
C GLU A 223 -23.06 4.69 11.19
#